data_b2eaa979a1c5a9c3316d64e279b5f8f5
#
_entry.id   b2eaa979a1c5a9c3316d64e279b5f8f5
#
_cell.length_a   1.000
_cell.length_b   1.000
_cell.length_c   1.000
_cell.angle_alpha   90.00
_cell.angle_beta   90.00
_cell.angle_gamma   90.00
#
_symmetry.space_group_name_H-M   'P 1'
#
loop_
_entity.id
_entity.type
_entity.pdbx_description
1 polymer ?
#
loop_
_entity_poly.entity_id
_entity_poly.type
_entity_poly.pdbx_seq_one_letter_code
_entity_poly.pdbx_strand_id
1 'polypeptide(L)'
;MTKRVAIWATVLATCSIALAYASAFVEGGTRWGVWCMIVGLATMIVALMALGVARRDGGVGRLALPLAFTFVVIVGGFASALLLPGDDAASRVVLGLPLRAALVLYGVGMLPILILPLSYALTFDDMTLSEDDLERARTLGAEHAAKHGRSGH
;
A
#
# COMPACT_ATOMS: atom_id res chain seq x y z
N MET A 1 -7.66 -6.43 9.30
CA MET A 1 -8.42 -6.49 8.03
C MET A 1 -8.46 -7.94 7.60
N THR A 2 -9.63 -8.53 7.40
CA THR A 2 -9.72 -9.92 6.97
C THR A 2 -9.44 -10.01 5.46
N LYS A 3 -8.88 -11.13 5.00
CA LYS A 3 -8.58 -11.40 3.58
C LYS A 3 -9.79 -11.11 2.66
N ARG A 4 -11.00 -11.37 3.14
CA ARG A 4 -12.25 -11.07 2.42
C ARG A 4 -12.43 -9.57 2.17
N VAL A 5 -12.14 -8.72 3.14
CA VAL A 5 -12.27 -7.25 3.00
C VAL A 5 -11.28 -6.72 1.95
N ALA A 6 -10.04 -7.23 1.93
CA ALA A 6 -9.06 -6.82 0.93
C ALA A 6 -9.47 -7.25 -0.50
N ILE A 7 -10.04 -8.44 -0.67
CA ILE A 7 -10.58 -8.90 -1.97
C ILE A 7 -11.73 -7.99 -2.43
N TRP A 8 -12.69 -7.69 -1.55
CA TRP A 8 -13.80 -6.79 -1.90
C TRP A 8 -13.32 -5.37 -2.22
N ALA A 9 -12.32 -4.87 -1.48
CA ALA A 9 -11.70 -3.58 -1.78
C ALA A 9 -11.04 -3.57 -3.16
N THR A 10 -10.37 -4.66 -3.57
CA THR A 10 -9.79 -4.79 -4.91
C THR A 10 -10.88 -4.78 -5.99
N VAL A 11 -11.98 -5.51 -5.80
CA VAL A 11 -13.12 -5.52 -6.74
C VAL A 11 -13.73 -4.12 -6.87
N LEU A 12 -14.00 -3.45 -5.74
CA LEU A 12 -14.55 -2.09 -5.74
C LEU A 12 -13.59 -1.09 -6.42
N ALA A 13 -12.29 -1.21 -6.18
CA ALA A 13 -11.29 -0.38 -6.83
C ALA A 13 -11.28 -0.60 -8.35
N THR A 14 -11.35 -1.85 -8.81
CA THR A 14 -11.45 -2.18 -10.24
C THR A 14 -12.71 -1.59 -10.87
N CYS A 15 -13.86 -1.72 -10.21
CA CYS A 15 -15.12 -1.12 -10.68
C CYS A 15 -15.02 0.42 -10.74
N SER A 16 -14.40 1.05 -9.73
CA SER A 16 -14.20 2.51 -9.71
C SER A 16 -13.32 2.98 -10.86
N ILE A 17 -12.24 2.26 -11.16
CA ILE A 17 -11.36 2.56 -12.30
C ILE A 17 -12.12 2.37 -13.64
N ALA A 18 -12.87 1.27 -13.79
CA ALA A 18 -13.67 1.03 -14.97
C ALA A 18 -14.72 2.14 -15.19
N LEU A 19 -15.37 2.58 -14.10
CA LEU A 19 -16.32 3.68 -14.12
C LEU A 19 -15.65 5.00 -14.51
N ALA A 20 -14.43 5.25 -14.04
CA ALA A 20 -13.64 6.41 -14.44
C ALA A 20 -13.35 6.42 -15.94
N TYR A 21 -12.99 5.28 -16.53
CA TYR A 21 -12.83 5.19 -17.98
C TYR A 21 -14.16 5.38 -18.74
N ALA A 22 -15.23 4.76 -18.25
CA ALA A 22 -16.55 4.93 -18.85
C ALA A 22 -17.03 6.39 -18.83
N SER A 23 -16.65 7.17 -17.82
CA SER A 23 -16.99 8.59 -17.70
C SER A 23 -16.46 9.44 -18.84
N ALA A 24 -15.37 9.01 -19.51
CA ALA A 24 -14.80 9.73 -20.64
C ALA A 24 -15.74 9.77 -21.86
N PHE A 25 -16.69 8.84 -21.96
CA PHE A 25 -17.68 8.77 -23.04
C PHE A 25 -18.99 9.50 -22.74
N VAL A 26 -19.10 10.13 -21.56
CA VAL A 26 -20.29 10.85 -21.10
C VAL A 26 -19.98 12.34 -21.02
N GLU A 27 -20.86 13.17 -21.57
CA GLU A 27 -20.73 14.62 -21.48
C GLU A 27 -20.71 15.05 -20.00
N GLY A 28 -19.69 15.84 -19.62
CA GLY A 28 -19.49 16.25 -18.22
C GLY A 28 -18.96 15.14 -17.28
N GLY A 29 -18.78 13.93 -17.78
CA GLY A 29 -18.32 12.77 -17.01
C GLY A 29 -16.87 12.91 -16.50
N THR A 30 -16.02 13.61 -17.23
CA THR A 30 -14.58 13.76 -16.89
C THR A 30 -14.37 14.32 -15.48
N ARG A 31 -15.24 15.20 -15.01
CA ARG A 31 -15.10 15.87 -13.72
C ARG A 31 -15.23 14.91 -12.52
N TRP A 32 -16.21 14.01 -12.54
CA TRP A 32 -16.39 12.99 -11.51
C TRP A 32 -15.54 11.73 -11.77
N GLY A 33 -15.28 11.42 -13.04
CA GLY A 33 -14.43 10.29 -13.41
C GLY A 33 -13.01 10.40 -12.90
N VAL A 34 -12.42 11.61 -12.87
CA VAL A 34 -11.10 11.84 -12.27
C VAL A 34 -11.09 11.48 -10.78
N TRP A 35 -12.13 11.81 -10.03
CA TRP A 35 -12.24 11.43 -8.61
C TRP A 35 -12.37 9.92 -8.43
N CYS A 36 -13.17 9.25 -9.26
CA CYS A 36 -13.26 7.79 -9.28
C CYS A 36 -11.90 7.15 -9.59
N MET A 37 -11.12 7.72 -10.50
CA MET A 37 -9.78 7.24 -10.83
C MET A 37 -8.83 7.38 -9.63
N ILE A 38 -8.78 8.55 -8.99
CA ILE A 38 -7.91 8.81 -7.84
C ILE A 38 -8.21 7.83 -6.70
N VAL A 39 -9.48 7.74 -6.31
CA VAL A 39 -9.90 6.86 -5.21
C VAL A 39 -9.73 5.39 -5.58
N GLY A 40 -10.08 5.00 -6.80
CA GLY A 40 -9.91 3.64 -7.30
C GLY A 40 -8.45 3.20 -7.30
N LEU A 41 -7.55 4.04 -7.82
CA LEU A 41 -6.12 3.75 -7.86
C LEU A 41 -5.52 3.63 -6.45
N ALA A 42 -5.81 4.58 -5.57
CA ALA A 42 -5.34 4.54 -4.18
C ALA A 42 -5.85 3.30 -3.45
N THR A 43 -7.14 2.97 -3.60
CA THR A 43 -7.74 1.77 -3.00
C THR A 43 -7.12 0.49 -3.55
N MET A 44 -6.86 0.42 -4.86
CA MET A 44 -6.22 -0.74 -5.49
C MET A 44 -4.82 -1.00 -4.90
N ILE A 45 -3.98 0.03 -4.82
CA ILE A 45 -2.61 -0.08 -4.28
C ILE A 45 -2.66 -0.58 -2.83
N VAL A 46 -3.48 0.05 -1.99
CA VAL A 46 -3.59 -0.31 -0.57
C VAL A 46 -4.19 -1.71 -0.39
N ALA A 47 -5.20 -2.08 -1.19
CA ALA A 47 -5.81 -3.41 -1.13
C ALA A 47 -4.83 -4.52 -1.53
N LEU A 48 -4.02 -4.32 -2.57
CA LEU A 48 -2.99 -5.27 -2.99
C LEU A 48 -1.90 -5.42 -1.94
N MET A 49 -1.44 -4.32 -1.33
CA MET A 49 -0.49 -4.37 -0.21
C MET A 49 -1.08 -5.11 1.00
N ALA A 50 -2.33 -4.82 1.36
CA ALA A 50 -3.02 -5.49 2.46
C ALA A 50 -3.20 -7.00 2.19
N LEU A 51 -3.46 -7.40 0.94
CA LEU A 51 -3.51 -8.80 0.52
C LEU A 51 -2.16 -9.51 0.66
N GLY A 52 -1.07 -8.82 0.32
CA GLY A 52 0.29 -9.34 0.48
C GLY A 52 0.63 -9.62 1.95
N VAL A 53 0.27 -8.70 2.82
CA VAL A 53 0.50 -8.82 4.28
C VAL A 53 -0.41 -9.88 4.92
N ALA A 54 -1.68 -9.99 4.48
CA ALA A 54 -2.64 -10.96 5.01
C ALA A 54 -2.30 -12.43 4.71
N ARG A 55 -1.32 -12.69 3.85
CA ARG A 55 -0.78 -14.04 3.59
C ARG A 55 0.14 -14.56 4.70
N ARG A 56 0.73 -13.66 5.49
CA ARG A 56 1.50 -14.01 6.68
C ARG A 56 0.53 -13.96 7.88
N ASP A 57 0.58 -14.97 8.74
CA ASP A 57 -0.36 -15.19 9.86
C ASP A 57 -0.41 -14.08 10.93
N GLY A 58 0.22 -12.95 10.69
CA GLY A 58 0.37 -11.83 11.63
C GLY A 58 -0.72 -10.76 11.59
N GLY A 59 -1.72 -10.82 10.72
CA GLY A 59 -2.79 -9.82 10.62
C GLY A 59 -2.30 -8.41 10.20
N VAL A 60 -3.16 -7.68 9.50
CA VAL A 60 -2.87 -6.30 8.98
C VAL A 60 -2.77 -5.25 10.10
N GLY A 61 -3.01 -5.62 11.38
CA GLY A 61 -3.19 -4.65 12.48
C GLY A 61 -2.08 -3.61 12.62
N ARG A 62 -0.81 -4.03 12.63
CA ARG A 62 0.35 -3.11 12.79
C ARG A 62 0.65 -2.30 11.54
N LEU A 63 0.36 -2.87 10.36
CA LEU A 63 0.56 -2.21 9.07
C LEU A 63 -0.66 -1.39 8.60
N ALA A 64 -1.76 -1.40 9.34
CA ALA A 64 -2.95 -0.62 9.00
C ALA A 64 -2.66 0.90 8.97
N LEU A 65 -1.84 1.39 9.89
CA LEU A 65 -1.47 2.81 9.96
C LEU A 65 -0.64 3.26 8.76
N PRO A 66 0.48 2.62 8.38
CA PRO A 66 1.22 3.00 7.18
C PRO A 66 0.41 2.82 5.88
N LEU A 67 -0.48 1.82 5.81
CA LEU A 67 -1.37 1.64 4.67
C LEU A 67 -2.41 2.78 4.56
N ALA A 68 -3.04 3.16 5.68
CA ALA A 68 -3.96 4.28 5.75
C ALA A 68 -3.24 5.61 5.41
N PHE A 69 -2.03 5.81 5.92
CA PHE A 69 -1.20 6.96 5.59
C PHE A 69 -0.91 7.03 4.09
N THR A 70 -0.49 5.92 3.49
CA THR A 70 -0.23 5.83 2.04
C THR A 70 -1.49 6.18 1.23
N PHE A 71 -2.66 5.67 1.65
CA PHE A 71 -3.93 6.02 1.02
C PHE A 71 -4.21 7.53 1.06
N VAL A 72 -4.07 8.14 2.23
CA VAL A 72 -4.30 9.58 2.43
C VAL A 72 -3.31 10.41 1.61
N VAL A 73 -2.05 10.02 1.54
CA VAL A 73 -1.02 10.70 0.75
C VAL A 73 -1.34 10.65 -0.75
N ILE A 74 -1.72 9.49 -1.26
CA ILE A 74 -2.06 9.34 -2.68
C ILE A 74 -3.30 10.17 -3.02
N VAL A 75 -4.39 9.99 -2.27
CA VAL A 75 -5.64 10.72 -2.51
C VAL A 75 -5.44 12.22 -2.31
N GLY A 76 -4.81 12.62 -1.21
CA GLY A 76 -4.55 14.03 -0.89
C GLY A 76 -3.62 14.71 -1.88
N GLY A 77 -2.56 14.04 -2.32
CA GLY A 77 -1.61 14.56 -3.30
C GLY A 77 -2.25 14.80 -4.67
N PHE A 78 -2.98 13.81 -5.19
CA PHE A 78 -3.70 13.97 -6.45
C PHE A 78 -4.85 14.99 -6.35
N ALA A 79 -5.62 14.96 -5.26
CA ALA A 79 -6.69 15.92 -5.01
C ALA A 79 -6.15 17.34 -4.94
N SER A 80 -5.04 17.56 -4.22
CA SER A 80 -4.38 18.87 -4.14
C SER A 80 -3.91 19.33 -5.52
N ALA A 81 -3.27 18.46 -6.30
CA ALA A 81 -2.84 18.79 -7.66
C ALA A 81 -4.02 19.12 -8.59
N LEU A 82 -5.18 18.46 -8.40
CA LEU A 82 -6.37 18.71 -9.18
C LEU A 82 -7.05 20.04 -8.82
N LEU A 83 -7.08 20.39 -7.53
CA LEU A 83 -7.73 21.59 -7.02
C LEU A 83 -6.90 22.86 -7.18
N LEU A 84 -5.58 22.74 -7.33
CA LEU A 84 -4.72 23.90 -7.58
C LEU A 84 -5.03 24.54 -8.96
N PRO A 85 -4.93 25.88 -9.06
CA PRO A 85 -5.03 26.59 -10.35
C PRO A 85 -3.98 26.09 -11.33
N GLY A 86 -4.25 26.22 -12.63
CA GLY A 86 -3.34 25.80 -13.71
C GLY A 86 -1.94 26.40 -13.55
N ASP A 87 -0.93 25.65 -13.99
CA ASP A 87 0.44 26.15 -13.98
C ASP A 87 0.62 27.18 -15.09
N ASP A 88 0.87 28.44 -14.70
CA ASP A 88 1.26 29.55 -15.58
C ASP A 88 2.78 29.74 -15.59
N ALA A 89 3.29 30.49 -16.53
CA ALA A 89 4.73 30.81 -16.65
C ALA A 89 5.31 31.48 -15.38
N ALA A 90 4.45 32.08 -14.54
CA ALA A 90 4.80 32.67 -13.24
C ALA A 90 4.58 31.73 -12.04
N SER A 91 4.21 30.47 -12.28
CA SER A 91 3.94 29.49 -11.22
C SER A 91 5.19 29.23 -10.37
N ARG A 92 4.98 29.01 -9.06
CA ARG A 92 6.07 28.64 -8.15
C ARG A 92 6.69 27.32 -8.59
N VAL A 93 8.00 27.36 -8.79
CA VAL A 93 8.80 26.17 -9.10
C VAL A 93 9.37 25.62 -7.79
N VAL A 94 9.13 24.33 -7.53
CA VAL A 94 9.65 23.60 -6.38
C VAL A 94 10.60 22.52 -6.88
N LEU A 95 11.89 22.63 -6.51
CA LEU A 95 12.94 21.70 -6.95
C LEU A 95 12.98 21.49 -8.48
N GLY A 96 12.76 22.58 -9.23
CA GLY A 96 12.80 22.56 -10.71
C GLY A 96 11.50 22.13 -11.39
N LEU A 97 10.43 21.84 -10.66
CA LEU A 97 9.13 21.42 -11.19
C LEU A 97 8.02 22.43 -10.85
N PRO A 98 7.04 22.62 -11.71
CA PRO A 98 5.82 23.33 -11.36
C PRO A 98 5.15 22.69 -10.14
N LEU A 99 4.48 23.50 -9.31
CA LEU A 99 3.95 23.08 -8.02
C LEU A 99 3.07 21.82 -8.10
N ARG A 100 2.22 21.70 -9.13
CA ARG A 100 1.37 20.51 -9.34
C ARG A 100 2.20 19.26 -9.60
N ALA A 101 3.19 19.36 -10.50
CA ALA A 101 4.07 18.24 -10.81
C ALA A 101 4.94 17.85 -9.61
N ALA A 102 5.42 18.83 -8.85
CA ALA A 102 6.16 18.61 -7.63
C ALA A 102 5.32 17.87 -6.56
N LEU A 103 4.05 18.25 -6.36
CA LEU A 103 3.14 17.56 -5.43
C LEU A 103 2.91 16.10 -5.82
N VAL A 104 2.70 15.82 -7.10
CA VAL A 104 2.50 14.45 -7.59
C VAL A 104 3.81 13.66 -7.47
N LEU A 105 4.92 14.19 -7.94
CA LEU A 105 6.20 13.46 -7.95
C LEU A 105 6.72 13.22 -6.53
N TYR A 106 6.81 14.26 -5.72
CA TYR A 106 7.40 14.17 -4.38
C TYR A 106 6.40 13.67 -3.34
N GLY A 107 5.14 14.14 -3.38
CA GLY A 107 4.09 13.71 -2.46
C GLY A 107 3.61 12.30 -2.74
N VAL A 108 3.07 12.07 -3.93
CA VAL A 108 2.45 10.78 -4.26
C VAL A 108 3.50 9.73 -4.63
N GLY A 109 4.56 10.10 -5.35
CA GLY A 109 5.58 9.16 -5.80
C GLY A 109 6.60 8.84 -4.71
N MET A 110 7.30 9.84 -4.20
CA MET A 110 8.49 9.64 -3.38
C MET A 110 8.17 9.31 -1.92
N LEU A 111 7.12 9.91 -1.37
CA LEU A 111 6.80 9.79 0.05
C LEU A 111 6.37 8.37 0.46
N PRO A 112 5.51 7.65 -0.29
CA PRO A 112 5.22 6.25 0.00
C PRO A 112 6.43 5.33 -0.15
N ILE A 113 7.30 5.59 -1.14
CA ILE A 113 8.53 4.81 -1.36
C ILE A 113 9.47 4.91 -0.17
N LEU A 114 9.52 6.04 0.53
CA LEU A 114 10.33 6.22 1.73
C LEU A 114 9.65 5.62 2.97
N ILE A 115 8.36 5.88 3.14
CA ILE A 115 7.63 5.49 4.37
C ILE A 115 7.39 3.99 4.46
N LEU A 116 7.06 3.32 3.35
CA LEU A 116 6.76 1.89 3.40
C LEU A 116 7.98 1.04 3.81
N PRO A 117 9.18 1.20 3.21
CA PRO A 117 10.38 0.49 3.67
C PRO A 117 10.77 0.85 5.10
N LEU A 118 10.67 2.14 5.47
CA LEU A 118 10.97 2.59 6.83
C LEU A 118 10.00 1.97 7.84
N SER A 119 8.70 1.96 7.56
CA SER A 119 7.69 1.30 8.39
C SER A 119 7.94 -0.20 8.51
N TYR A 120 8.34 -0.84 7.40
CA TYR A 120 8.72 -2.25 7.41
C TYR A 120 9.96 -2.49 8.26
N ALA A 121 11.00 -1.68 8.12
CA ALA A 121 12.23 -1.78 8.91
C ALA A 121 11.96 -1.62 10.42
N LEU A 122 11.12 -0.67 10.81
CA LEU A 122 10.76 -0.44 12.22
C LEU A 122 9.87 -1.54 12.82
N THR A 123 9.13 -2.27 12.00
CA THR A 123 8.28 -3.39 12.44
C THR A 123 8.93 -4.76 12.22
N PHE A 124 10.12 -4.80 11.62
CA PHE A 124 10.78 -6.04 11.24
C PHE A 124 11.13 -6.90 12.46
N ASP A 125 11.66 -6.31 13.51
CA ASP A 125 12.05 -7.02 14.74
C ASP A 125 10.85 -7.65 15.44
N ASP A 126 9.68 -7.00 15.35
CA ASP A 126 8.42 -7.51 15.90
C ASP A 126 7.74 -8.59 15.03
N MET A 127 8.12 -8.69 13.76
CA MET A 127 7.55 -9.64 12.79
C MET A 127 8.48 -10.82 12.48
N THR A 128 9.73 -10.74 12.90
CA THR A 128 10.73 -11.78 12.69
C THR A 128 10.75 -12.64 13.96
N LEU A 129 10.82 -13.95 13.78
CA LEU A 129 10.93 -15.04 14.76
C LEU A 129 11.02 -14.56 16.23
N SER A 130 9.96 -14.77 17.00
CA SER A 130 10.01 -14.57 18.44
C SER A 130 11.02 -15.57 19.03
N GLU A 131 11.60 -15.25 20.19
CA GLU A 131 12.51 -16.18 20.89
C GLU A 131 11.84 -17.54 21.12
N ASP A 132 10.52 -17.57 21.34
CA ASP A 132 9.70 -18.79 21.45
C ASP A 132 9.69 -19.62 20.16
N ASP A 133 9.71 -18.98 18.98
CA ASP A 133 9.76 -19.70 17.70
C ASP A 133 11.14 -20.30 17.45
N LEU A 134 12.20 -19.63 17.91
CA LEU A 134 13.57 -20.13 17.88
C LEU A 134 13.74 -21.34 18.84
N GLU A 135 13.18 -21.29 20.03
CA GLU A 135 13.19 -22.42 20.97
C GLU A 135 12.38 -23.59 20.43
N ARG A 136 11.21 -23.35 19.85
CA ARG A 136 10.42 -24.40 19.18
C ARG A 136 11.17 -25.04 18.02
N ALA A 137 11.83 -24.22 17.19
CA ALA A 137 12.65 -24.74 16.09
C ALA A 137 13.84 -25.57 16.59
N ARG A 138 14.47 -25.15 17.67
CA ARG A 138 15.55 -25.93 18.33
C ARG A 138 15.08 -27.25 18.93
N THR A 139 13.95 -27.25 19.61
CA THR A 139 13.36 -28.46 20.18
C THR A 139 12.93 -29.44 19.11
N LEU A 140 12.26 -28.99 18.06
CA LEU A 140 11.89 -29.82 16.91
C LEU A 140 13.12 -30.35 16.18
N GLY A 141 14.17 -29.58 16.03
CA GLY A 141 15.45 -29.98 15.44
C GLY A 141 16.12 -31.08 16.27
N ALA A 142 16.13 -30.96 17.62
CA ALA A 142 16.67 -31.96 18.53
C ALA A 142 15.87 -33.28 18.53
N GLU A 143 14.52 -33.19 18.48
CA GLU A 143 13.65 -34.37 18.36
C GLU A 143 13.86 -35.11 17.02
N HIS A 144 13.99 -34.39 15.90
CA HIS A 144 14.30 -35.01 14.61
C HIS A 144 15.68 -35.69 14.60
N ALA A 145 16.69 -35.06 15.16
CA ALA A 145 18.03 -35.63 15.28
C ALA A 145 18.03 -36.91 16.15
N ALA A 146 17.31 -36.89 17.26
CA ALA A 146 17.17 -38.06 18.13
C ALA A 146 16.42 -39.24 17.47
N LYS A 147 15.44 -38.92 16.61
CA LYS A 147 14.65 -39.94 15.89
C LYS A 147 15.44 -40.59 14.76
N HIS A 148 16.26 -39.84 14.05
CA HIS A 148 17.13 -40.35 12.97
C HIS A 148 18.38 -41.05 13.53
N GLY A 149 18.90 -40.65 14.68
CA GLY A 149 20.00 -41.36 15.35
C GLY A 149 19.63 -42.74 15.89
N ARG A 150 18.33 -43.01 16.14
CA ARG A 150 17.84 -44.32 16.62
C ARG A 150 17.54 -45.34 15.53
N SER A 151 17.42 -44.92 14.25
CA SER A 151 17.13 -45.83 13.14
C SER A 151 18.37 -46.34 12.39
N GLY A 152 19.56 -46.00 12.88
CA GLY A 152 20.85 -46.37 12.27
C GLY A 152 21.62 -47.49 12.97
N HIS A 153 20.96 -48.29 13.88
CA HIS A 153 21.56 -49.47 14.47
C HIS A 153 20.76 -50.71 14.18
#